data_af7a104577e9eec9adbaff00a5c553da
#
_entry.id   af7a104577e9eec9adbaff00a5c553da
#
_cell.length_a   1.000
_cell.length_b   1.000
_cell.length_c   1.000
_cell.angle_alpha   90.00
_cell.angle_beta   90.00
_cell.angle_gamma   90.00
#
_symmetry.space_group_name_H-M   'P 1'
#
loop_
_entity.id
_entity.type
_entity.pdbx_description
1 polymer ?
#
loop_
_entity_poly.entity_id
_entity_poly.type
_entity_poly.pdbx_seq_one_letter_code
_entity_poly.pdbx_strand_id
1 'polypeptide(L)'
;DIVLRKYRTVIFIHGCFWHRHECMKGKLPKTNTEFWEQKFRKNQERDISVREKLKQLGWNTLIVWECQLKPTVREQTLKEIAYLLNKSQLKILHHRYQIYEEPIRIAAEEPAKYGLD
;
A
#
# COMPACT_ATOMS: atom_id res chain seq x y z
N ASP A 1 3.07 6.24 4.49
CA ASP A 1 3.80 6.65 4.45
C ASP A 1 4.69 7.50 3.53
N ILE A 2 4.65 7.36 2.25
CA ILE A 2 5.44 8.22 1.39
C ILE A 2 4.51 8.86 0.37
N VAL A 3 4.53 10.19 0.31
CA VAL A 3 3.69 10.92 -0.61
C VAL A 3 4.57 11.52 -1.70
N LEU A 4 4.32 11.13 -2.94
CA LEU A 4 5.11 11.61 -4.07
C LEU A 4 4.22 12.44 -4.97
N ARG A 5 4.22 13.74 -4.76
CA ARG A 5 3.34 14.63 -5.48
C ARG A 5 3.60 14.62 -6.99
N LYS A 6 4.86 14.56 -7.37
CA LYS A 6 5.20 14.55 -8.78
C LYS A 6 4.51 13.43 -9.52
N TYR A 7 4.33 12.29 -8.86
CA TYR A 7 3.73 11.14 -9.49
C TYR A 7 2.28 10.93 -9.07
N ARG A 8 1.77 11.80 -8.23
CA ARG A 8 0.41 11.67 -7.69
C ARG A 8 0.21 10.27 -7.11
N THR A 9 1.18 9.83 -6.38
CA THR A 9 1.17 8.46 -5.83
C THR A 9 1.53 8.50 -4.35
N VAL A 10 0.81 7.69 -3.58
CA VAL A 10 1.11 7.49 -2.17
C VAL A 10 1.55 6.05 -2.01
N ILE A 11 2.70 5.84 -1.40
CA ILE A 11 3.21 4.50 -1.17
C ILE A 11 3.01 4.16 0.29
N PHE A 12 2.28 3.09 0.55
CA PHE A 12 2.06 2.61 1.90
C PHE A 12 2.96 1.42 2.15
N ILE A 13 3.61 1.39 3.28
CA ILE A 13 4.44 0.25 3.65
C ILE A 13 3.69 -0.48 4.75
N HIS A 14 3.17 -1.64 4.43
CA HIS A 14 2.33 -2.39 5.35
C HIS A 14 3.13 -3.46 6.07
N GLY A 15 3.00 -3.51 7.38
CA GLY A 15 3.57 -4.58 8.17
C GLY A 15 2.79 -5.85 7.92
N CYS A 16 3.48 -6.92 7.62
CA CYS A 16 2.81 -8.15 7.20
C CYS A 16 1.89 -8.70 8.27
N PHE A 17 2.31 -8.68 9.51
CA PHE A 17 1.48 -9.22 10.58
C PHE A 17 0.21 -8.39 10.76
N TRP A 18 0.34 -7.07 10.84
CA TRP A 18 -0.80 -6.22 11.17
C TRP A 18 -1.87 -6.18 10.08
N HIS A 19 -1.49 -6.47 8.85
CA HIS A 19 -2.42 -6.42 7.73
C HIS A 19 -2.70 -7.81 7.17
N ARG A 20 -2.30 -8.84 7.89
CA ARG A 20 -2.55 -10.23 7.53
C ARG A 20 -2.09 -10.57 6.11
N HIS A 21 -0.89 -10.19 5.79
CA HIS A 21 -0.33 -10.54 4.51
C HIS A 21 -0.14 -12.05 4.44
N GLU A 22 -0.33 -12.63 3.27
CA GLU A 22 -0.28 -14.07 3.15
C GLU A 22 1.07 -14.68 3.49
N CYS A 23 2.14 -13.90 3.52
CA CYS A 23 3.42 -14.44 3.94
C CYS A 23 3.41 -14.80 5.42
N MET A 24 2.40 -14.30 6.17
CA MET A 24 2.25 -14.63 7.58
C MET A 24 1.20 -15.70 7.80
N LYS A 25 0.82 -16.41 6.74
CA LYS A 25 -0.17 -17.43 6.86
C LYS A 25 0.24 -18.46 7.87
N GLY A 26 -0.64 -18.84 8.73
CA GLY A 26 -0.33 -19.82 9.77
C GLY A 26 0.35 -19.25 10.98
N LYS A 27 0.62 -17.96 11.00
CA LYS A 27 1.28 -17.33 12.14
C LYS A 27 0.32 -16.49 12.95
N LEU A 28 -0.95 -16.87 12.95
CA LEU A 28 -1.91 -16.16 13.74
C LEU A 28 -1.71 -16.50 15.19
N PRO A 29 -1.83 -15.57 16.11
CA PRO A 29 -1.72 -15.86 17.53
C PRO A 29 -2.78 -16.88 17.93
N LYS A 30 -2.41 -17.81 18.76
CA LYS A 30 -3.33 -18.86 19.17
C LYS A 30 -4.13 -18.47 20.39
N THR A 31 -3.72 -17.43 21.12
CA THR A 31 -4.48 -16.97 22.26
C THR A 31 -5.13 -15.66 21.87
N ASN A 32 -6.28 -15.37 22.47
CA ASN A 32 -7.03 -14.16 22.20
C ASN A 32 -7.32 -14.03 20.70
N THR A 33 -7.67 -15.15 20.08
CA THR A 33 -7.90 -15.16 18.64
C THR A 33 -8.95 -14.16 18.22
N GLU A 34 -10.04 -14.07 18.98
CA GLU A 34 -11.11 -13.15 18.61
C GLU A 34 -10.65 -11.71 18.65
N PHE A 35 -9.86 -11.35 19.64
CA PHE A 35 -9.33 -10.00 19.76
C PHE A 35 -8.49 -9.66 18.52
N TRP A 36 -7.61 -10.60 18.12
CA TRP A 36 -6.73 -10.35 16.99
C TRP A 36 -7.49 -10.31 15.68
N GLU A 37 -8.52 -11.13 15.53
CA GLU A 37 -9.32 -11.11 14.31
C GLU A 37 -10.04 -9.78 14.16
N GLN A 38 -10.57 -9.24 15.25
CA GLN A 38 -11.23 -7.95 15.19
C GLN A 38 -10.22 -6.84 14.87
N LYS A 39 -9.04 -6.93 15.43
CA LYS A 39 -8.00 -5.94 15.20
C LYS A 39 -7.61 -5.94 13.72
N PHE A 40 -7.41 -7.12 13.15
CA PHE A 40 -7.04 -7.23 11.75
C PHE A 40 -8.15 -6.72 10.85
N ARG A 41 -9.39 -7.01 11.19
CA ARG A 41 -10.51 -6.55 10.39
C ARG A 41 -10.57 -5.03 10.38
N LYS A 42 -10.38 -4.40 11.53
CA LYS A 42 -10.41 -2.95 11.60
C LYS A 42 -9.26 -2.34 10.80
N ASN A 43 -8.10 -2.96 10.83
CA ASN A 43 -6.97 -2.47 10.07
C ASN A 43 -7.26 -2.54 8.57
N GLN A 44 -7.87 -3.65 8.13
CA GLN A 44 -8.18 -3.81 6.72
C GLN A 44 -9.26 -2.83 6.27
N GLU A 45 -10.27 -2.61 7.11
CA GLU A 45 -11.33 -1.65 6.78
C GLU A 45 -10.78 -0.24 6.68
N ARG A 46 -9.87 0.12 7.57
CA ARG A 46 -9.28 1.43 7.52
C ARG A 46 -8.43 1.58 6.26
N ASP A 47 -7.69 0.54 5.87
CA ASP A 47 -6.88 0.60 4.67
C ASP A 47 -7.74 0.83 3.44
N ILE A 48 -8.87 0.14 3.35
CA ILE A 48 -9.77 0.31 2.25
C ILE A 48 -10.34 1.72 2.23
N SER A 49 -10.74 2.21 3.38
CA SER A 49 -11.32 3.55 3.48
C SER A 49 -10.32 4.63 3.04
N VAL A 50 -9.08 4.50 3.46
CA VAL A 50 -8.05 5.48 3.10
C VAL A 50 -7.78 5.44 1.61
N ARG A 51 -7.69 4.25 1.03
CA ARG A 51 -7.44 4.15 -0.40
C ARG A 51 -8.58 4.73 -1.21
N GLU A 52 -9.82 4.52 -0.74
CA GLU A 52 -10.96 5.08 -1.43
C GLU A 52 -10.96 6.59 -1.41
N LYS A 53 -10.59 7.18 -0.29
CA LYS A 53 -10.53 8.62 -0.21
C LYS A 53 -9.45 9.18 -1.13
N LEU A 54 -8.29 8.53 -1.18
CA LEU A 54 -7.22 8.97 -2.04
C LEU A 54 -7.61 8.82 -3.51
N LYS A 55 -8.32 7.76 -3.83
CA LYS A 55 -8.78 7.55 -5.18
C LYS A 55 -9.71 8.69 -5.59
N GLN A 56 -10.60 9.11 -4.71
CA GLN A 56 -11.51 10.20 -5.01
C GLN A 56 -10.78 11.52 -5.22
N LEU A 57 -9.60 11.66 -4.65
CA LEU A 57 -8.80 12.86 -4.83
C LEU A 57 -7.87 12.77 -6.04
N GLY A 58 -7.93 11.68 -6.78
CA GLY A 58 -7.12 11.53 -7.98
C GLY A 58 -5.72 11.01 -7.73
N TRP A 59 -5.52 10.34 -6.61
CA TRP A 59 -4.21 9.78 -6.30
C TRP A 59 -4.16 8.29 -6.56
N ASN A 60 -2.99 7.82 -6.98
CA ASN A 60 -2.75 6.39 -7.08
C ASN A 60 -2.15 5.92 -5.77
N THR A 61 -2.42 4.68 -5.41
CA THR A 61 -1.82 4.12 -4.21
C THR A 61 -1.07 2.86 -4.55
N LEU A 62 0.05 2.65 -3.87
CA LEU A 62 0.89 1.49 -4.07
C LEU A 62 1.20 0.93 -2.70
N ILE A 63 0.91 -0.35 -2.49
CA ILE A 63 1.18 -0.98 -1.21
C ILE A 63 2.40 -1.86 -1.35
N VAL A 64 3.41 -1.60 -0.53
CA VAL A 64 4.62 -2.40 -0.49
C VAL A 64 4.64 -3.10 0.85
N TRP A 65 4.81 -4.41 0.84
CA TRP A 65 4.78 -5.18 2.06
C TRP A 65 6.15 -5.27 2.69
N GLU A 66 6.16 -5.35 4.00
CA GLU A 66 7.39 -5.41 4.76
C GLU A 66 8.31 -6.51 4.25
N CYS A 67 7.77 -7.65 3.89
CA CYS A 67 8.57 -8.77 3.42
C CYS A 67 9.26 -8.47 2.09
N GLN A 68 8.78 -7.51 1.34
CA GLN A 68 9.40 -7.12 0.09
C GLN A 68 10.56 -6.16 0.31
N LEU A 69 10.77 -5.73 1.53
CA LEU A 69 11.86 -4.83 1.85
C LEU A 69 12.96 -5.52 2.66
N LYS A 70 12.95 -6.84 2.72
CA LYS A 70 14.02 -7.56 3.39
C LYS A 70 15.32 -7.32 2.63
N PRO A 71 16.46 -7.38 3.32
CA PRO A 71 17.73 -7.08 2.68
C PRO A 71 18.00 -7.86 1.40
N THR A 72 17.54 -9.11 1.34
CA THR A 72 17.83 -9.95 0.17
C THR A 72 17.04 -9.53 -1.06
N VAL A 73 15.90 -8.85 -0.91
CA VAL A 73 15.08 -8.47 -2.04
C VAL A 73 14.81 -6.97 -2.12
N ARG A 74 15.29 -6.21 -1.16
CA ARG A 74 15.00 -4.79 -1.09
C ARG A 74 15.41 -4.03 -2.33
N GLU A 75 16.59 -4.29 -2.81
CA GLU A 75 17.09 -3.54 -3.94
C GLU A 75 16.25 -3.79 -5.18
N GLN A 76 15.84 -5.02 -5.40
CA GLN A 76 14.98 -5.35 -6.53
C GLN A 76 13.61 -4.66 -6.38
N THR A 77 13.06 -4.66 -5.16
CA THR A 77 11.78 -4.02 -4.90
C THR A 77 11.87 -2.53 -5.19
N LEU A 78 12.93 -1.87 -4.75
CA LEU A 78 13.09 -0.44 -4.98
C LEU A 78 13.24 -0.12 -6.45
N LYS A 79 13.93 -0.97 -7.20
CA LYS A 79 14.07 -0.78 -8.63
C LYS A 79 12.72 -0.89 -9.33
N GLU A 80 11.90 -1.82 -8.91
CA GLU A 80 10.58 -2.01 -9.52
C GLU A 80 9.65 -0.85 -9.20
N ILE A 81 9.73 -0.32 -7.98
CA ILE A 81 8.93 0.83 -7.62
C ILE A 81 9.33 2.03 -8.46
N ALA A 82 10.63 2.25 -8.62
CA ALA A 82 11.12 3.35 -9.43
C ALA A 82 10.66 3.19 -10.89
N TYR A 83 10.68 1.97 -11.38
CA TYR A 83 10.25 1.70 -12.74
C TYR A 83 8.75 2.03 -12.89
N LEU A 84 7.95 1.63 -11.92
CA LEU A 84 6.52 1.91 -11.96
C LEU A 84 6.25 3.41 -11.94
N LEU A 85 6.99 4.15 -11.15
CA LEU A 85 6.77 5.57 -11.04
C LEU A 85 7.17 6.31 -12.31
N ASN A 86 8.15 5.82 -13.03
CA ASN A 86 8.65 6.50 -14.21
C ASN A 86 8.04 6.01 -15.53
N LYS A 87 7.31 4.92 -15.48
CA LYS A 87 6.74 4.35 -16.69
C LYS A 87 5.26 4.11 -16.47
N SER A 88 4.50 4.02 -17.49
CA SER A 88 3.08 3.71 -17.35
C SER A 88 2.89 2.20 -17.37
N GLN A 89 3.69 1.49 -16.60
CA GLN A 89 3.65 0.04 -16.60
C GLN A 89 3.00 -0.54 -15.36
N LEU A 90 2.08 0.21 -14.78
CA LEU A 90 1.47 -0.25 -13.54
C LEU A 90 0.79 -1.60 -13.68
N LYS A 91 0.23 -1.89 -14.82
CA LYS A 91 -0.52 -3.14 -14.97
C LYS A 91 0.37 -4.37 -14.99
N ILE A 92 1.61 -4.23 -15.38
CA ILE A 92 2.50 -5.37 -15.48
C ILE A 92 2.81 -5.95 -14.12
N LEU A 93 2.97 -5.12 -13.11
CA LEU A 93 3.30 -5.60 -11.78
C LEU A 93 2.11 -5.57 -10.83
N HIS A 94 0.91 -5.46 -11.38
CA HIS A 94 -0.29 -5.34 -10.56
C HIS A 94 -0.46 -6.50 -9.59
N HIS A 95 -0.14 -7.70 -9.99
CA HIS A 95 -0.32 -8.85 -9.11
C HIS A 95 0.77 -8.95 -8.05
N ARG A 96 1.89 -8.29 -8.26
CA ARG A 96 2.99 -8.35 -7.30
C ARG A 96 2.86 -7.26 -6.26
N TYR A 97 2.39 -6.08 -6.66
CA TYR A 97 2.17 -4.99 -5.73
C TYR A 97 0.71 -4.64 -5.82
N GLN A 98 0.12 -4.28 -4.73
CA GLN A 98 -1.28 -3.89 -4.77
C GLN A 98 -1.34 -2.46 -5.26
N ILE A 99 -1.61 -2.31 -6.56
CA ILE A 99 -1.63 -1.02 -7.21
C ILE A 99 -3.05 -0.65 -7.52
N TYR A 100 -3.43 0.55 -7.10
CA TYR A 100 -4.78 1.06 -7.33
C TYR A 100 -4.63 2.35 -8.11
N GLU A 101 -4.84 2.28 -9.42
CA GLU A 101 -4.69 3.47 -10.24
C GLU A 101 -6.02 4.06 -10.62
N GLU A 102 -6.04 5.32 -10.77
CA GLU A 102 -7.20 6.06 -11.18
C GLU A 102 -6.78 7.11 -12.15
N PRO A 103 -7.64 7.50 -13.03
CA PRO A 103 -7.32 8.58 -13.97
C PRO A 103 -7.03 9.82 -13.14
N ILE A 104 -5.95 10.41 -13.44
CA ILE A 104 -5.60 11.58 -12.73
C ILE A 104 -6.44 12.73 -13.08
N ARG A 105 -6.97 13.37 -12.12
CA ARG A 105 -7.78 14.46 -12.41
C ARG A 105 -7.11 15.55 -11.91
N ILE A 106 -6.80 16.35 -12.33
CA ILE A 106 -6.18 17.42 -11.93
C ILE A 106 -6.46 18.05 -10.82
N ALA A 107 -6.93 18.53 -10.51
CA ALA A 107 -7.27 19.18 -9.48
C ALA A 107 -6.63 19.05 -8.29
N ALA A 108 -6.86 18.52 -7.71
CA ALA A 108 -6.48 18.37 -6.53
C ALA A 108 -5.24 18.54 -6.06
N GLU A 109 -4.90 19.05 -5.57
CA GLU A 109 -3.82 19.17 -5.12
C GLU A 109 -3.69 18.97 -3.83
N GLU A 110 -3.77 18.62 -3.07
CA GLU A 110 -3.63 18.46 -1.92
C GLU A 110 -3.23 17.71 -1.17
N PRO A 111 -3.16 17.36 -0.80
CA PRO A 111 -3.00 16.69 -0.01
C PRO A 111 -2.34 15.95 0.77
N ALA A 112 -1.54 16.30 1.01
CA ALA A 112 -0.75 15.60 1.76
C ALA A 112 -1.27 15.35 3.08
N LYS A 113 -2.27 15.90 3.47
CA LYS A 113 -2.72 15.66 4.75
C LYS A 113 -3.01 14.25 4.96
N TYR A 114 -2.98 13.47 4.00
CA TYR A 114 -3.29 12.16 4.25
C TYR A 114 -1.99 11.50 4.47
N GLY A 115 -1.08 12.25 4.55
CA GLY A 115 0.08 11.73 4.69
C GLY A 115 0.27 10.89 5.61
N LEU A 116 -0.30 10.62 5.98
CA LEU A 116 -0.26 9.69 6.41
C LEU A 116 0.28 9.34 7.45
N ASP A 117 0.31 9.51 8.03
CA ASP A 117 0.66 9.15 9.06
C ASP A 117 0.77 8.11 9.36
#